data_c1503c243f5191f2acd33d2e6764e792
#
_entry.id   c1503c243f5191f2acd33d2e6764e792
#
_cell.length_a   1.000
_cell.length_b   1.000
_cell.length_c   1.000
_cell.angle_alpha   90.00
_cell.angle_beta   90.00
_cell.angle_gamma   90.00
#
_symmetry.space_group_name_H-M   'P 1'
#
loop_
_entity.id
_entity.type
_entity.pdbx_description
1 polymer ?
#
loop_
_entity_poly.entity_id
_entity_poly.type
_entity_poly.pdbx_seq_one_letter_code
_entity_poly.pdbx_strand_id
1 'polypeptide(L)'
;MLCLVKHGLTVTIDHEGDVPVYVQLATILRAQIESGELAPRRPVPSKRMLMQQYGIAGGTIDKAIGILRGEGLVRTVPGRGIYVIPPSERS
;
A
#
# COMPACT_ATOMS: atom_id res chain seq x y z
N MET A 1 24.76 -6.91 -6.66
CA MET A 1 24.39 -6.85 -6.48
C MET A 1 23.73 -6.49 -5.87
N LEU A 2 23.53 -6.30 -5.69
CA LEU A 2 22.99 -5.95 -5.15
C LEU A 2 22.15 -5.19 -5.05
N CYS A 3 22.32 -4.69 -5.35
CA CYS A 3 21.44 -3.81 -5.24
C CYS A 3 20.15 -4.15 -5.57
N LEU A 4 19.98 -4.57 -6.38
CA LEU A 4 18.82 -4.85 -6.72
C LEU A 4 18.22 -5.69 -5.92
N VAL A 5 18.69 -6.27 -5.64
CA VAL A 5 18.26 -7.12 -4.96
C VAL A 5 17.64 -6.76 -3.89
N LYS A 6 18.10 -6.04 -3.35
CA LYS A 6 17.64 -5.67 -2.35
C LYS A 6 16.47 -5.12 -2.42
N HIS A 7 16.17 -4.60 -3.39
CA HIS A 7 15.02 -4.02 -3.46
C HIS A 7 13.91 -4.85 -3.30
N GLY A 8 13.86 -5.96 -3.75
CA GLY A 8 12.78 -6.83 -3.57
C GLY A 8 12.58 -7.15 -2.12
N LEU A 9 13.60 -7.12 -1.37
CA LEU A 9 13.50 -7.43 0.02
C LEU A 9 12.78 -6.38 0.80
N THR A 10 12.78 -5.15 0.32
CA THR A 10 12.20 -4.06 1.07
C THR A 10 10.70 -4.10 1.14
N VAL A 11 10.05 -4.97 0.34
CA VAL A 11 8.60 -5.06 0.40
C VAL A 11 8.14 -6.28 1.16
N THR A 12 9.00 -6.90 1.92
CA THR A 12 8.63 -8.06 2.72
C THR A 12 8.01 -7.61 4.04
N ILE A 13 6.91 -8.24 4.40
CA ILE A 13 6.26 -7.97 5.67
C ILE A 13 6.87 -8.85 6.75
N ASP A 14 7.24 -8.24 7.86
CA ASP A 14 7.78 -8.96 9.00
C ASP A 14 6.64 -9.20 9.99
N HIS A 15 6.11 -10.42 10.00
CA HIS A 15 4.98 -10.75 10.84
C HIS A 15 5.36 -10.90 12.31
N GLU A 16 6.65 -11.03 12.61
CA GLU A 16 7.10 -11.24 13.97
C GLU A 16 7.80 -10.05 14.59
N GLY A 17 7.93 -8.97 13.84
CA GLY A 17 8.57 -7.78 14.35
C GLY A 17 7.65 -6.99 15.28
N ASP A 18 8.20 -5.97 15.90
CA ASP A 18 7.43 -5.15 16.83
C ASP A 18 6.60 -4.06 16.16
N VAL A 19 6.76 -3.89 14.84
CA VAL A 19 5.93 -2.95 14.10
C VAL A 19 4.69 -3.69 13.61
N PRO A 20 3.49 -3.20 13.91
CA PRO A 20 2.27 -3.87 13.46
C PRO A 20 2.25 -4.05 11.95
N VAL A 21 1.71 -5.19 11.50
CA VAL A 21 1.71 -5.53 10.08
C VAL A 21 1.00 -4.46 9.26
N TYR A 22 -0.11 -3.91 9.75
CA TYR A 22 -0.83 -2.90 8.97
C TYR A 22 -0.02 -1.62 8.79
N VAL A 23 0.84 -1.29 9.75
CA VAL A 23 1.72 -0.13 9.62
C VAL A 23 2.79 -0.40 8.56
N GLN A 24 3.34 -1.62 8.56
CA GLN A 24 4.33 -2.00 7.57
C GLN A 24 3.73 -1.95 6.17
N LEU A 25 2.53 -2.46 5.99
CA LEU A 25 1.87 -2.45 4.69
C LEU A 25 1.59 -1.02 4.24
N ALA A 26 1.10 -0.17 5.14
CA ALA A 26 0.86 1.23 4.80
C ALA A 26 2.16 1.92 4.36
N THR A 27 3.26 1.62 5.02
CA THR A 27 4.56 2.18 4.67
C THR A 27 5.00 1.74 3.28
N ILE A 28 4.81 0.45 2.97
CA ILE A 28 5.18 -0.07 1.66
C ILE A 28 4.34 0.59 0.57
N LEU A 29 3.03 0.65 0.77
CA LEU A 29 2.14 1.24 -0.24
C LEU A 29 2.41 2.73 -0.40
N ARG A 30 2.67 3.42 0.69
CA ARG A 30 2.99 4.86 0.63
C ARG A 30 4.24 5.08 -0.21
N ALA A 31 5.27 4.26 0.00
CA ALA A 31 6.49 4.38 -0.77
C ALA A 31 6.25 4.13 -2.26
N GLN A 32 5.40 3.16 -2.58
CA GLN A 32 5.07 2.86 -3.96
C GLN A 32 4.30 3.99 -4.62
N ILE A 33 3.42 4.64 -3.86
CA ILE A 33 2.68 5.80 -4.37
C ILE A 33 3.62 6.96 -4.60
N GLU A 34 4.53 7.21 -3.67
CA GLU A 34 5.44 8.35 -3.77
C GLU A 34 6.49 8.17 -4.84
N SER A 35 6.89 6.94 -5.11
CA SER A 35 7.88 6.65 -6.15
C SER A 35 7.26 6.61 -7.54
N GLY A 36 5.93 6.56 -7.62
CA GLY A 36 5.25 6.43 -8.90
C GLY A 36 5.02 4.99 -9.33
N GLU A 37 5.45 4.03 -8.54
CA GLU A 37 5.21 2.63 -8.85
C GLU A 37 3.71 2.33 -8.87
N LEU A 38 2.96 2.92 -7.93
CA LEU A 38 1.50 2.96 -7.99
C LEU A 38 1.16 4.32 -8.57
N ALA A 39 0.89 4.35 -9.86
CA ALA A 39 0.72 5.60 -10.59
C ALA A 39 -0.53 6.37 -10.15
N PRO A 40 -0.50 7.70 -10.24
CA PRO A 40 -1.66 8.52 -9.93
C PRO A 40 -2.85 8.14 -10.81
N ARG A 41 -4.04 8.20 -10.23
CA ARG A 41 -5.31 7.89 -10.90
C ARG A 41 -5.44 6.43 -11.31
N ARG A 42 -4.55 5.58 -10.82
CA ARG A 42 -4.63 4.15 -11.07
C ARG A 42 -5.09 3.43 -9.82
N PRO A 43 -5.72 2.28 -9.97
CA PRO A 43 -6.18 1.53 -8.81
C PRO A 43 -5.04 0.92 -8.05
N VAL A 44 -5.16 0.92 -6.74
CA VAL A 44 -4.30 0.16 -5.85
C VAL A 44 -4.68 -1.32 -6.03
N PRO A 45 -3.75 -2.27 -5.88
CA PRO A 45 -4.10 -3.68 -5.95
C PRO A 45 -5.28 -3.99 -5.03
N SER A 46 -6.14 -4.90 -5.46
CA SER A 46 -7.33 -5.22 -4.70
C SER A 46 -6.97 -5.83 -3.36
N LYS A 47 -7.92 -5.76 -2.41
CA LYS A 47 -7.73 -6.37 -1.10
C LYS A 47 -7.35 -7.83 -1.23
N ARG A 48 -8.03 -8.57 -2.12
CA ARG A 48 -7.71 -9.97 -2.34
C ARG A 48 -6.26 -10.15 -2.80
N MET A 49 -5.81 -9.33 -3.73
CA MET A 49 -4.46 -9.44 -4.23
C MET A 49 -3.44 -9.13 -3.14
N LEU A 50 -3.71 -8.12 -2.33
CA LEU A 50 -2.82 -7.78 -1.22
C LEU A 50 -2.79 -8.89 -0.19
N MET A 51 -3.93 -9.51 0.09
CA MET A 51 -3.98 -10.63 1.02
C MET A 51 -3.10 -11.78 0.53
N GLN A 52 -3.17 -12.07 -0.75
CA GLN A 52 -2.38 -13.16 -1.33
C GLN A 52 -0.91 -12.81 -1.42
N GLN A 53 -0.62 -11.59 -1.79
CA GLN A 53 0.76 -11.17 -2.00
C GLN A 53 1.56 -11.13 -0.70
N TYR A 54 0.94 -10.65 0.37
CA TYR A 54 1.65 -10.45 1.63
C TYR A 54 1.25 -11.44 2.73
N GLY A 55 0.26 -12.29 2.49
CA GLY A 55 -0.18 -13.23 3.51
C GLY A 55 -0.83 -12.54 4.69
N ILE A 56 -1.63 -11.52 4.44
CA ILE A 56 -2.24 -10.69 5.48
C ILE A 56 -3.75 -10.83 5.47
N ALA A 57 -4.36 -10.80 6.65
CA ALA A 57 -5.81 -10.87 6.77
C ALA A 57 -6.47 -9.60 6.22
N GLY A 58 -7.70 -9.73 5.73
CA GLY A 58 -8.42 -8.63 5.12
C GLY A 58 -8.62 -7.44 6.05
N GLY A 59 -8.90 -7.69 7.32
CA GLY A 59 -9.08 -6.59 8.28
C GLY A 59 -7.82 -5.76 8.46
N THR A 60 -6.66 -6.40 8.38
CA THR A 60 -5.39 -5.70 8.47
C THR A 60 -5.15 -4.85 7.24
N ILE A 61 -5.53 -5.37 6.07
CA ILE A 61 -5.45 -4.60 4.82
C ILE A 61 -6.33 -3.36 4.94
N ASP A 62 -7.55 -3.52 5.47
CA ASP A 62 -8.47 -2.39 5.62
C ASP A 62 -7.88 -1.30 6.51
N LYS A 63 -7.17 -1.68 7.57
CA LYS A 63 -6.54 -0.71 8.45
C LYS A 63 -5.44 0.06 7.72
N ALA A 64 -4.62 -0.65 6.94
CA ALA A 64 -3.54 -0.01 6.19
C ALA A 64 -4.10 0.99 5.17
N ILE A 65 -5.14 0.58 4.44
CA ILE A 65 -5.77 1.47 3.47
C ILE A 65 -6.39 2.68 4.17
N GLY A 66 -6.97 2.46 5.36
CA GLY A 66 -7.53 3.56 6.14
C GLY A 66 -6.49 4.61 6.50
N ILE A 67 -5.26 4.19 6.83
CA ILE A 67 -4.19 5.11 7.10
C ILE A 67 -3.88 5.96 5.86
N LEU A 68 -3.74 5.31 4.71
CA LEU A 68 -3.43 6.03 3.48
C LEU A 68 -4.57 6.96 3.08
N ARG A 69 -5.81 6.54 3.29
CA ARG A 69 -6.96 7.39 3.00
C ARG A 69 -6.94 8.62 3.90
N GLY A 70 -6.62 8.44 5.17
CA GLY A 70 -6.52 9.56 6.10
C GLY A 70 -5.40 10.53 5.75
N GLU A 71 -4.37 10.04 5.06
CA GLU A 71 -3.26 10.89 4.62
C GLU A 71 -3.55 11.56 3.28
N GLY A 72 -4.66 11.25 2.66
CA GLY A 72 -5.00 11.86 1.39
C GLY A 72 -4.30 11.24 0.19
N LEU A 73 -3.74 10.04 0.35
CA LEU A 73 -2.99 9.40 -0.73
C LEU A 73 -3.87 8.55 -1.63
N VAL A 74 -4.96 8.02 -1.09
CA VAL A 74 -5.88 7.19 -1.86
C VAL A 74 -7.31 7.55 -1.52
N ARG A 75 -8.24 7.18 -2.40
CA ARG A 75 -9.66 7.37 -2.15
C ARG A 75 -10.42 6.18 -2.70
N THR A 76 -11.59 5.93 -2.11
CA THR A 76 -12.47 4.88 -2.58
C THR A 76 -13.35 5.42 -3.70
N VAL A 77 -13.38 4.71 -4.82
CA VAL A 77 -14.27 5.03 -5.94
C VAL A 77 -15.32 3.94 -5.96
N PRO A 78 -16.58 4.26 -5.66
CA PRO A 78 -17.63 3.25 -5.57
C PRO A 78 -17.73 2.45 -6.87
N GLY A 79 -17.80 1.14 -6.73
CA GLY A 79 -17.90 0.24 -7.86
C GLY A 79 -16.61 0.01 -8.61
N ARG A 80 -15.52 0.70 -8.24
CA ARG A 80 -14.26 0.56 -8.97
C ARG A 80 -13.08 0.17 -8.09
N GLY A 81 -13.07 0.57 -6.82
CA GLY A 81 -12.03 0.20 -5.89
C GLY A 81 -11.33 1.40 -5.28
N ILE A 82 -10.06 1.20 -4.91
CA ILE A 82 -9.25 2.21 -4.26
C ILE A 82 -8.29 2.78 -5.30
N TYR A 83 -8.28 4.09 -5.45
CA TYR A 83 -7.45 4.76 -6.46
C TYR A 83 -6.46 5.72 -5.82
N VAL A 84 -5.30 5.85 -6.43
CA VAL A 84 -4.27 6.78 -5.98
C VAL A 84 -4.68 8.20 -6.35
N ILE A 85 -4.59 9.11 -5.39
CA ILE A 85 -4.91 10.52 -5.60
C ILE A 85 -3.67 11.21 -6.16
N PRO A 86 -3.77 11.93 -7.30
CA PRO A 86 -2.61 12.63 -7.86
C PRO A 86 -2.08 13.67 -6.90
N PRO A 87 -0.77 13.93 -6.89
CA PRO A 87 -0.20 14.93 -5.98
C PRO A 87 -0.86 16.29 -6.09
N SER A 88 -1.30 16.68 -7.28
CA SER A 88 -1.93 17.97 -7.48
C SER A 88 -3.30 18.08 -6.81
N GLU A 89 -3.90 16.95 -6.44
CA GLU A 89 -5.22 16.92 -5.81
C GLU A 89 -5.16 16.59 -4.32
N ARG A 90 -3.97 16.41 -3.77
CA ARG A 90 -3.82 16.13 -2.35
C ARG A 90 -3.91 17.43 -1.56
N SER A 91 -4.54 17.31 -0.37
CA SER A 91 -4.65 18.50 0.48
C SER A 91 -3.41 18.73 1.29
#